data_404936049696e53f890569718430d000
#
_entry.id   404936049696e53f890569718430d000
#
_cell.length_a   1.000
_cell.length_b   1.000
_cell.length_c   1.000
_cell.angle_alpha   90.00
_cell.angle_beta   90.00
_cell.angle_gamma   90.00
#
_symmetry.space_group_name_H-M   'P 1'
#
loop_
_entity.id
_entity.type
_entity.pdbx_description
1 polymer ?
#
loop_
_entity_poly.entity_id
_entity_poly.type
_entity_poly.pdbx_seq_one_letter_code
_entity_poly.pdbx_strand_id
1 'polypeptide(L)'
;MKKQPFQLIKAANNGKTDADLLKGAGFSAYLVSSLSTKEDGSYDFANAVPVVLTEDGKTEIFTDEKGYACTIPLPYGTYVVRETTTPHNFKPVADFTVIISENKSEPQVWRVLLDGEFSAKLKIIKQDDETKKPVLVANTEFKIYNLDEGKYVEQTTTYPSTVTHKSYFTDENG
;
A
#
# COMPACT_ATOMS: atom_id res chain seq x y z
N MET A 1 -19.96 -21.38 -20.25
CA MET A 1 -19.18 -21.26 -18.98
C MET A 1 -19.50 -19.90 -18.38
N LYS A 2 -19.85 -19.80 -17.08
CA LYS A 2 -20.16 -18.53 -16.44
C LYS A 2 -18.91 -17.70 -16.33
N LYS A 3 -18.98 -16.42 -16.71
CA LYS A 3 -17.88 -15.45 -16.64
C LYS A 3 -18.40 -14.08 -16.27
N GLN A 4 -17.65 -13.35 -15.44
CA GLN A 4 -17.95 -11.96 -15.10
C GLN A 4 -16.65 -11.20 -14.77
N PRO A 5 -16.47 -9.95 -15.22
CA PRO A 5 -15.36 -9.12 -14.74
C PRO A 5 -15.60 -8.63 -13.32
N PHE A 6 -14.54 -8.31 -12.59
CA PHE A 6 -14.64 -7.49 -11.38
C PHE A 6 -13.91 -6.16 -11.56
N GLN A 7 -14.31 -5.20 -10.76
CA GLN A 7 -13.74 -3.84 -10.79
C GLN A 7 -13.47 -3.35 -9.37
N LEU A 8 -12.55 -2.42 -9.26
CA LEU A 8 -12.19 -1.80 -8.00
C LEU A 8 -11.86 -0.31 -8.20
N ILE A 9 -11.97 0.45 -7.13
CA ILE A 9 -11.43 1.80 -7.00
C ILE A 9 -10.43 1.80 -5.85
N LYS A 10 -9.27 2.42 -6.07
CA LYS A 10 -8.22 2.62 -5.09
C LYS A 10 -8.18 4.07 -4.64
N ALA A 11 -8.19 4.30 -3.35
CA ALA A 11 -8.15 5.63 -2.77
C ALA A 11 -7.27 5.66 -1.51
N ALA A 12 -6.79 6.85 -1.13
CA ALA A 12 -6.05 7.06 0.11
C ALA A 12 -6.99 7.17 1.30
N ASN A 13 -6.65 6.51 2.40
CA ASN A 13 -7.30 6.69 3.70
C ASN A 13 -6.54 7.77 4.49
N ASN A 14 -6.75 9.03 4.13
CA ASN A 14 -6.05 10.18 4.72
C ASN A 14 -6.97 11.07 5.58
N GLY A 15 -8.18 10.60 5.90
CA GLY A 15 -9.16 11.33 6.70
C GLY A 15 -9.79 12.54 6.01
N LYS A 16 -9.54 12.75 4.72
CA LYS A 16 -10.18 13.81 3.94
C LYS A 16 -11.60 13.41 3.56
N THR A 17 -12.49 14.39 3.42
CA THR A 17 -13.86 14.20 2.94
C THR A 17 -13.87 13.69 1.50
N ASP A 18 -12.98 14.23 0.65
CA ASP A 18 -12.73 13.77 -0.72
C ASP A 18 -11.44 12.97 -0.71
N ALA A 19 -11.56 11.64 -0.80
CA ALA A 19 -10.41 10.75 -0.81
C ALA A 19 -9.60 10.94 -2.10
N ASP A 20 -8.29 11.03 -1.98
CA ASP A 20 -7.39 11.09 -3.13
C ASP A 20 -7.41 9.72 -3.85
N LEU A 21 -7.76 9.71 -5.12
CA LEU A 21 -7.76 8.51 -5.96
C LEU A 21 -6.32 8.14 -6.33
N LEU A 22 -5.97 6.85 -6.20
CA LEU A 22 -4.60 6.38 -6.34
C LEU A 22 -4.38 5.65 -7.67
N LYS A 23 -3.56 6.25 -8.54
CA LYS A 23 -3.05 5.63 -9.76
C LYS A 23 -1.90 4.68 -9.46
N GLY A 24 -1.76 3.63 -10.28
CA GLY A 24 -0.60 2.75 -10.31
C GLY A 24 -0.58 1.68 -9.21
N ALA A 25 -1.68 1.49 -8.48
CA ALA A 25 -1.84 0.32 -7.64
C ALA A 25 -2.04 -0.92 -8.50
N GLY A 26 -1.18 -1.94 -8.34
CA GLY A 26 -1.20 -3.19 -9.08
C GLY A 26 -1.87 -4.30 -8.29
N PHE A 27 -2.71 -5.09 -8.97
CA PHE A 27 -3.45 -6.20 -8.37
C PHE A 27 -3.33 -7.47 -9.20
N SER A 28 -3.07 -8.59 -8.53
CA SER A 28 -3.12 -9.92 -9.10
C SER A 28 -4.20 -10.76 -8.40
N ALA A 29 -4.79 -11.70 -9.11
CA ALA A 29 -5.81 -12.60 -8.59
C ALA A 29 -5.39 -14.06 -8.74
N TYR A 30 -5.74 -14.86 -7.74
CA TYR A 30 -5.40 -16.29 -7.66
C TYR A 30 -6.67 -17.09 -7.42
N LEU A 31 -6.87 -18.14 -8.20
CA LEU A 31 -8.01 -19.04 -7.99
C LEU A 31 -7.79 -19.85 -6.71
N VAL A 32 -8.71 -19.75 -5.75
CA VAL A 32 -8.58 -20.40 -4.44
C VAL A 32 -8.34 -21.91 -4.56
N SER A 33 -9.00 -22.59 -5.50
CA SER A 33 -8.83 -24.04 -5.70
C SER A 33 -7.43 -24.43 -6.21
N SER A 34 -6.62 -23.48 -6.65
CA SER A 34 -5.22 -23.72 -7.08
C SER A 34 -4.19 -23.35 -6.00
N LEU A 35 -4.64 -22.79 -4.86
CA LEU A 35 -3.76 -22.41 -3.77
C LEU A 35 -3.62 -23.54 -2.75
N SER A 36 -2.41 -23.77 -2.27
CA SER A 36 -2.15 -24.54 -1.05
C SER A 36 -2.34 -23.69 0.19
N THR A 37 -2.58 -24.34 1.33
CA THR A 37 -2.68 -23.70 2.63
C THR A 37 -1.47 -24.05 3.49
N LYS A 38 -1.00 -23.09 4.27
CA LYS A 38 0.03 -23.27 5.28
C LYS A 38 -0.54 -23.91 6.54
N GLU A 39 0.32 -24.28 7.48
CA GLU A 39 -0.08 -24.85 8.79
C GLU A 39 -0.98 -23.93 9.61
N ASP A 40 -0.82 -22.60 9.47
CA ASP A 40 -1.64 -21.60 10.15
C ASP A 40 -3.00 -21.32 9.45
N GLY A 41 -3.31 -22.05 8.37
CA GLY A 41 -4.53 -21.89 7.59
C GLY A 41 -4.51 -20.77 6.55
N SER A 42 -3.44 -19.99 6.47
CA SER A 42 -3.27 -18.97 5.44
C SER A 42 -2.92 -19.58 4.07
N TYR A 43 -3.21 -18.87 2.98
CA TYR A 43 -2.80 -19.32 1.64
C TYR A 43 -1.30 -19.19 1.43
N ASP A 44 -0.72 -20.19 0.76
CA ASP A 44 0.67 -20.14 0.31
C ASP A 44 0.75 -19.63 -1.13
N PHE A 45 1.41 -18.49 -1.31
CA PHE A 45 1.59 -17.86 -2.62
C PHE A 45 2.98 -18.10 -3.24
N ALA A 46 3.89 -18.81 -2.57
CA ALA A 46 5.27 -18.95 -3.00
C ALA A 46 5.40 -19.56 -4.42
N ASN A 47 4.51 -20.51 -4.75
CA ASN A 47 4.45 -21.16 -6.06
C ASN A 47 3.11 -20.96 -6.76
N ALA A 48 2.31 -20.01 -6.28
CA ALA A 48 1.00 -19.76 -6.85
C ALA A 48 1.09 -19.04 -8.20
N VAL A 49 0.28 -19.48 -9.15
CA VAL A 49 0.20 -18.85 -10.47
C VAL A 49 -1.02 -17.94 -10.51
N PRO A 50 -0.84 -16.62 -10.70
CA PRO A 50 -1.98 -15.71 -10.85
C PRO A 50 -2.72 -15.96 -12.15
N VAL A 51 -4.02 -15.67 -12.16
CA VAL A 51 -4.84 -15.79 -13.38
C VAL A 51 -4.62 -14.60 -14.31
N VAL A 52 -4.87 -14.79 -15.61
CA VAL A 52 -4.83 -13.70 -16.58
C VAL A 52 -5.98 -12.73 -16.33
N LEU A 53 -5.67 -11.43 -16.26
CA LEU A 53 -6.62 -10.37 -15.91
C LEU A 53 -6.88 -9.37 -17.04
N THR A 54 -6.07 -9.40 -18.11
CA THR A 54 -6.15 -8.45 -19.22
C THR A 54 -6.23 -9.17 -20.57
N GLU A 55 -6.74 -8.49 -21.59
CA GLU A 55 -6.85 -9.02 -22.96
C GLU A 55 -5.48 -9.35 -23.59
N ASP A 56 -4.43 -8.63 -23.20
CA ASP A 56 -3.05 -8.86 -23.65
C ASP A 56 -2.32 -9.96 -22.85
N GLY A 57 -3.04 -10.70 -22.00
CA GLY A 57 -2.52 -11.86 -21.29
C GLY A 57 -1.76 -11.56 -20.02
N LYS A 58 -1.81 -10.33 -19.48
CA LYS A 58 -1.16 -9.98 -18.23
C LYS A 58 -1.94 -10.51 -17.02
N THR A 59 -1.21 -10.83 -15.96
CA THR A 59 -1.74 -11.37 -14.70
C THR A 59 -1.84 -10.30 -13.61
N GLU A 60 -1.55 -9.05 -13.96
CA GLU A 60 -1.64 -7.88 -13.06
C GLU A 60 -2.39 -6.76 -13.77
N ILE A 61 -3.32 -6.11 -13.07
CA ILE A 61 -4.02 -4.91 -13.52
C ILE A 61 -3.59 -3.73 -12.66
N PHE A 62 -3.56 -2.54 -13.27
CA PHE A 62 -3.16 -1.31 -12.59
C PHE A 62 -4.30 -0.30 -12.59
N THR A 63 -4.40 0.46 -11.48
CA THR A 63 -5.36 1.57 -11.41
C THR A 63 -4.92 2.74 -12.28
N ASP A 64 -5.91 3.35 -12.92
CA ASP A 64 -5.75 4.55 -13.77
C ASP A 64 -5.73 5.86 -12.95
N GLU A 65 -5.78 7.01 -13.63
CA GLU A 65 -5.82 8.35 -13.03
C GLU A 65 -7.02 8.57 -12.10
N LYS A 66 -8.07 7.77 -12.24
CA LYS A 66 -9.28 7.81 -11.41
C LYS A 66 -9.26 6.73 -10.33
N GLY A 67 -8.12 6.08 -10.11
CA GLY A 67 -7.99 4.97 -9.19
C GLY A 67 -8.76 3.71 -9.60
N TYR A 68 -9.18 3.61 -10.86
CA TYR A 68 -10.05 2.56 -11.37
C TYR A 68 -9.26 1.45 -12.05
N ALA A 69 -9.63 0.21 -11.77
CA ALA A 69 -9.16 -0.97 -12.49
C ALA A 69 -10.30 -1.96 -12.71
N CYS A 70 -10.28 -2.66 -13.84
CA CYS A 70 -11.27 -3.68 -14.20
C CYS A 70 -10.57 -4.86 -14.89
N THR A 71 -11.02 -6.08 -14.61
CA THR A 71 -10.50 -7.29 -15.25
C THR A 71 -11.27 -7.61 -16.52
N ILE A 72 -10.72 -8.51 -17.34
CA ILE A 72 -11.51 -9.28 -18.31
C ILE A 72 -12.53 -10.17 -17.57
N PRO A 73 -13.56 -10.71 -18.25
CA PRO A 73 -14.48 -11.66 -17.63
C PRO A 73 -13.76 -12.92 -17.13
N LEU A 74 -13.71 -13.10 -15.81
CA LEU A 74 -13.11 -14.27 -15.18
C LEU A 74 -14.10 -15.43 -15.10
N PRO A 75 -13.64 -16.69 -15.23
CA PRO A 75 -14.47 -17.88 -15.06
C PRO A 75 -15.12 -17.97 -13.68
N TYR A 76 -16.19 -18.76 -13.55
CA TYR A 76 -16.77 -19.14 -12.28
C TYR A 76 -15.69 -19.64 -11.31
N GLY A 77 -15.71 -19.13 -10.09
CA GLY A 77 -14.77 -19.51 -9.04
C GLY A 77 -14.65 -18.47 -7.94
N THR A 78 -13.90 -18.83 -6.91
CA THR A 78 -13.50 -17.94 -5.82
C THR A 78 -12.04 -17.55 -6.02
N TYR A 79 -11.77 -16.25 -5.97
CA TYR A 79 -10.43 -15.68 -6.19
C TYR A 79 -9.97 -14.90 -4.96
N VAL A 80 -8.71 -15.07 -4.58
CA VAL A 80 -8.03 -14.15 -3.68
C VAL A 80 -7.33 -13.09 -4.52
N VAL A 81 -7.60 -11.82 -4.24
CA VAL A 81 -6.99 -10.67 -4.91
C VAL A 81 -6.00 -10.03 -3.96
N ARG A 82 -4.79 -9.79 -4.46
CA ARG A 82 -3.67 -9.19 -3.73
C ARG A 82 -3.22 -7.91 -4.40
N GLU A 83 -2.91 -6.92 -3.60
CA GLU A 83 -2.14 -5.78 -4.06
C GLU A 83 -0.67 -6.17 -4.18
N THR A 84 -0.15 -6.18 -5.40
CA THR A 84 1.20 -6.60 -5.75
C THR A 84 2.14 -5.43 -5.97
N THR A 85 1.57 -4.28 -6.35
CA THR A 85 2.28 -3.01 -6.48
C THR A 85 1.51 -1.95 -5.71
N THR A 86 2.13 -1.40 -4.67
CA THR A 86 1.52 -0.35 -3.84
C THR A 86 2.03 1.02 -4.28
N PRO A 87 1.16 2.03 -4.42
CA PRO A 87 1.58 3.40 -4.68
C PRO A 87 2.55 3.91 -3.62
N HIS A 88 3.48 4.78 -4.03
CA HIS A 88 4.52 5.31 -3.15
C HIS A 88 3.93 6.00 -1.91
N ASN A 89 4.55 5.79 -0.73
CA ASN A 89 4.13 6.31 0.57
C ASN A 89 2.81 5.72 1.13
N PHE A 90 2.30 4.63 0.55
CA PHE A 90 1.12 3.94 1.08
C PHE A 90 1.44 2.54 1.57
N LYS A 91 0.54 1.99 2.40
CA LYS A 91 0.55 0.59 2.82
C LYS A 91 -0.42 -0.20 1.96
N PRO A 92 -0.07 -1.42 1.54
CA PRO A 92 -0.99 -2.24 0.75
C PRO A 92 -2.25 -2.57 1.56
N VAL A 93 -3.38 -2.76 0.86
CA VAL A 93 -4.57 -3.35 1.48
C VAL A 93 -4.34 -4.83 1.77
N ALA A 94 -5.09 -5.35 2.73
CA ALA A 94 -5.14 -6.79 2.99
C ALA A 94 -5.71 -7.53 1.78
N ASP A 95 -5.28 -8.77 1.58
CA ASP A 95 -5.85 -9.67 0.58
C ASP A 95 -7.37 -9.77 0.78
N PHE A 96 -8.13 -9.79 -0.33
CA PHE A 96 -9.58 -9.89 -0.28
C PHE A 96 -10.11 -10.93 -1.29
N THR A 97 -11.33 -11.37 -1.08
CA THR A 97 -11.94 -12.42 -1.90
C THR A 97 -12.98 -11.84 -2.85
N VAL A 98 -12.94 -12.33 -4.11
CA VAL A 98 -13.94 -12.08 -5.13
C VAL A 98 -14.55 -13.42 -5.55
N ILE A 99 -15.89 -13.49 -5.62
CA ILE A 99 -16.61 -14.69 -6.05
C ILE A 99 -17.31 -14.40 -7.38
N ILE A 100 -16.94 -15.14 -8.41
CA ILE A 100 -17.61 -15.12 -9.71
C ILE A 100 -18.63 -16.24 -9.73
N SER A 101 -19.91 -15.90 -9.61
CA SER A 101 -21.02 -16.87 -9.55
C SER A 101 -22.07 -16.66 -10.63
N GLU A 102 -22.00 -15.55 -11.36
CA GLU A 102 -22.95 -15.18 -12.39
C GLU A 102 -22.32 -15.18 -13.78
N ASN A 103 -23.14 -15.11 -14.81
CA ASN A 103 -22.72 -14.94 -16.19
C ASN A 103 -23.22 -13.58 -16.68
N LYS A 104 -22.37 -12.57 -16.51
CA LYS A 104 -22.69 -11.20 -16.88
C LYS A 104 -21.52 -10.55 -17.59
N SER A 105 -21.81 -9.66 -18.52
CA SER A 105 -20.82 -8.77 -19.16
C SER A 105 -20.49 -7.58 -18.28
N GLU A 106 -21.46 -7.14 -17.46
CA GLU A 106 -21.24 -6.03 -16.52
C GLU A 106 -20.38 -6.48 -15.35
N PRO A 107 -19.40 -5.66 -14.95
CA PRO A 107 -18.58 -5.93 -13.79
C PRO A 107 -19.43 -6.06 -12.51
N GLN A 108 -18.90 -6.79 -11.53
CA GLN A 108 -19.46 -6.77 -10.18
C GLN A 108 -19.44 -5.36 -9.59
N VAL A 109 -20.30 -5.14 -8.58
CA VAL A 109 -20.33 -3.87 -7.82
C VAL A 109 -18.93 -3.51 -7.34
N TRP A 110 -18.62 -2.25 -7.46
CA TRP A 110 -17.33 -1.67 -7.13
C TRP A 110 -16.89 -1.97 -5.70
N ARG A 111 -15.62 -2.31 -5.56
CA ARG A 111 -14.94 -2.34 -4.28
C ARG A 111 -14.09 -1.09 -4.14
N VAL A 112 -14.34 -0.32 -3.10
CA VAL A 112 -13.46 0.80 -2.72
C VAL A 112 -12.40 0.25 -1.77
N LEU A 113 -11.13 0.36 -2.16
CA LEU A 113 -9.98 -0.07 -1.40
C LEU A 113 -9.22 1.15 -0.89
N LEU A 114 -9.03 1.23 0.41
CA LEU A 114 -8.41 2.38 1.06
C LEU A 114 -7.02 2.01 1.58
N ASP A 115 -5.99 2.66 1.03
CA ASP A 115 -4.63 2.57 1.54
C ASP A 115 -4.40 3.54 2.68
N GLY A 116 -3.86 3.04 3.79
CA GLY A 116 -3.32 3.88 4.84
C GLY A 116 -2.03 4.56 4.42
N GLU A 117 -1.85 5.82 4.78
CA GLU A 117 -0.57 6.49 4.57
C GLU A 117 0.54 5.78 5.36
N PHE A 118 1.71 5.66 4.74
CA PHE A 118 2.89 5.16 5.43
C PHE A 118 3.42 6.25 6.36
N SER A 119 3.54 5.91 7.64
CA SER A 119 4.20 6.76 8.62
C SER A 119 5.24 5.95 9.38
N ALA A 120 6.43 6.52 9.56
CA ALA A 120 7.49 5.92 10.35
C ALA A 120 7.97 6.90 11.43
N LYS A 121 8.36 6.35 12.59
CA LYS A 121 9.08 7.12 13.61
C LYS A 121 10.56 6.88 13.42
N LEU A 122 11.31 7.94 13.25
CA LEU A 122 12.76 7.91 13.15
C LEU A 122 13.36 8.36 14.50
N LYS A 123 14.26 7.56 15.07
CA LYS A 123 15.10 7.94 16.21
C LYS A 123 16.52 8.10 15.70
N ILE A 124 17.11 9.28 15.93
CA ILE A 124 18.52 9.57 15.64
C ILE A 124 19.28 9.55 16.95
N ILE A 125 20.36 8.80 17.01
CA ILE A 125 21.28 8.75 18.15
C ILE A 125 22.65 9.16 17.64
N LYS A 126 23.21 10.22 18.19
CA LYS A 126 24.58 10.65 17.89
C LYS A 126 25.58 9.72 18.57
N GLN A 127 26.54 9.20 17.80
CA GLN A 127 27.58 8.32 18.31
C GLN A 127 28.96 8.88 17.99
N ASP A 128 29.91 8.59 18.86
CA ASP A 128 31.35 8.79 18.61
C ASP A 128 31.85 7.77 17.58
N ASP A 129 32.61 8.22 16.61
CA ASP A 129 33.01 7.36 15.48
C ASP A 129 34.00 6.25 15.88
N GLU A 130 34.85 6.50 16.84
CA GLU A 130 35.87 5.53 17.31
C GLU A 130 35.28 4.54 18.32
N THR A 131 34.59 5.04 19.33
CA THR A 131 34.10 4.23 20.45
C THR A 131 32.73 3.63 20.21
N LYS A 132 31.98 4.13 19.22
CA LYS A 132 30.59 3.78 18.91
C LYS A 132 29.62 3.98 20.10
N LYS A 133 30.03 4.74 21.09
CA LYS A 133 29.19 5.09 22.24
C LYS A 133 28.34 6.31 21.94
N PRO A 134 27.12 6.40 22.53
CA PRO A 134 26.30 7.60 22.39
C PRO A 134 27.06 8.84 22.90
N VAL A 135 27.01 9.93 22.14
CA VAL A 135 27.55 11.22 22.53
C VAL A 135 26.41 12.00 23.19
N LEU A 136 26.48 12.12 24.52
CA LEU A 136 25.45 12.78 25.34
C LEU A 136 25.61 14.32 25.29
N VAL A 137 25.32 14.88 24.11
CA VAL A 137 25.39 16.33 23.86
C VAL A 137 24.03 16.80 23.34
N ALA A 138 23.39 17.64 24.13
CA ALA A 138 22.15 18.29 23.75
C ALA A 138 22.36 19.35 22.66
N ASN A 139 21.27 19.72 22.02
CA ASN A 139 21.19 20.79 21.01
C ASN A 139 22.04 20.59 19.74
N THR A 140 22.37 19.33 19.40
CA THR A 140 22.93 19.06 18.07
C THR A 140 21.76 19.05 17.05
N GLU A 141 21.83 19.96 16.07
CA GLU A 141 20.80 20.11 15.04
C GLU A 141 20.94 19.06 13.96
N PHE A 142 19.82 18.47 13.57
CA PHE A 142 19.67 17.60 12.41
C PHE A 142 18.53 18.07 11.51
N LYS A 143 18.73 17.92 10.20
CA LYS A 143 17.69 18.06 9.18
C LYS A 143 17.56 16.74 8.43
N ILE A 144 16.33 16.34 8.16
CA ILE A 144 16.04 15.12 7.42
C ILE A 144 15.66 15.54 6.01
N TYR A 145 16.34 14.97 5.02
CA TYR A 145 16.05 15.23 3.60
C TYR A 145 15.38 13.99 3.00
N ASN A 146 14.19 14.18 2.43
CA ASN A 146 13.48 13.14 1.70
C ASN A 146 14.03 13.11 0.25
N LEU A 147 14.74 12.04 -0.09
CA LEU A 147 15.37 11.89 -1.41
C LEU A 147 14.34 11.74 -2.53
N ASP A 148 13.20 11.10 -2.25
CA ASP A 148 12.17 10.83 -3.25
C ASP A 148 11.37 12.08 -3.59
N GLU A 149 11.06 12.90 -2.57
CA GLU A 149 10.33 14.15 -2.75
C GLU A 149 11.23 15.36 -3.04
N GLY A 150 12.56 15.21 -2.91
CA GLY A 150 13.53 16.26 -3.15
C GLY A 150 13.43 17.46 -2.21
N LYS A 151 12.95 17.26 -0.97
CA LYS A 151 12.74 18.33 0.02
C LYS A 151 13.08 17.90 1.43
N TYR A 152 13.30 18.89 2.31
CA TYR A 152 13.45 18.64 3.74
C TYR A 152 12.11 18.29 4.38
N VAL A 153 12.16 17.33 5.32
CA VAL A 153 10.99 16.91 6.11
C VAL A 153 10.67 17.98 7.14
N GLU A 154 9.42 18.44 7.13
CA GLU A 154 8.86 19.34 8.13
C GLU A 154 7.77 18.61 8.91
N GLN A 155 7.74 18.79 10.22
CA GLN A 155 6.72 18.21 11.08
C GLN A 155 5.93 19.30 11.77
N THR A 156 4.61 19.28 11.65
CA THR A 156 3.73 20.21 12.34
C THR A 156 3.10 19.54 13.56
N THR A 157 3.29 20.12 14.73
CA THR A 157 2.57 19.78 15.96
C THR A 157 1.43 20.77 16.17
N THR A 158 0.27 20.29 16.62
CA THR A 158 -0.93 21.13 16.79
C THR A 158 -1.29 21.45 18.23
N TYR A 159 -0.63 20.81 19.20
CA TYR A 159 -0.86 21.02 20.62
C TYR A 159 0.47 21.26 21.37
N PRO A 160 0.54 22.22 22.31
CA PRO A 160 -0.50 23.19 22.75
C PRO A 160 -0.75 24.32 21.74
N SER A 161 0.09 24.47 20.74
CA SER A 161 -0.05 25.43 19.63
C SER A 161 0.48 24.80 18.34
N THR A 162 0.04 25.33 17.21
CA THR A 162 0.56 24.87 15.92
C THR A 162 1.98 25.38 15.71
N VAL A 163 2.94 24.46 15.66
CA VAL A 163 4.37 24.74 15.40
C VAL A 163 4.88 23.82 14.31
N THR A 164 5.54 24.40 13.30
CA THR A 164 6.22 23.63 12.25
C THR A 164 7.70 23.51 12.56
N HIS A 165 8.17 22.29 12.78
CA HIS A 165 9.54 21.95 13.03
C HIS A 165 10.25 21.64 11.71
N LYS A 166 11.31 22.42 11.40
CA LYS A 166 12.17 22.22 10.21
C LYS A 166 13.50 21.57 10.55
N SER A 167 13.79 21.46 11.83
CA SER A 167 15.01 20.88 12.40
C SER A 167 14.66 20.08 13.65
N TYR A 168 15.51 19.12 13.95
CA TYR A 168 15.39 18.23 15.10
C TYR A 168 16.67 18.34 15.91
N PHE A 169 16.55 18.37 17.22
CA PHE A 169 17.67 18.57 18.12
C PHE A 169 17.82 17.39 19.07
N THR A 170 19.06 17.00 19.36
CA THR A 170 19.32 16.02 20.41
C THR A 170 18.96 16.60 21.78
N ASP A 171 18.49 15.71 22.66
CA ASP A 171 18.30 15.98 24.08
C ASP A 171 19.59 15.72 24.88
N GLU A 172 19.48 15.71 26.20
CA GLU A 172 20.61 15.47 27.13
C GLU A 172 21.18 14.04 27.00
N ASN A 173 20.47 13.14 26.39
CA ASN A 173 20.87 11.73 26.17
C ASN A 173 21.48 11.49 24.78
N GLY A 174 21.63 12.54 23.96
CA GLY A 174 22.18 12.48 22.60
C GLY A 174 21.20 11.94 21.59
#